data_b87b3881e4af1043eb124f8f422c6134
#
_entry.id   b87b3881e4af1043eb124f8f422c6134
#
_cell.length_a   1.000
_cell.length_b   1.000
_cell.length_c   1.000
_cell.angle_alpha   90.00
_cell.angle_beta   90.00
_cell.angle_gamma   90.00
#
_symmetry.space_group_name_H-M   'P 1'
#
loop_
_entity.id
_entity.type
_entity.pdbx_description
1 polymer ?
#
loop_
_entity_poly.entity_id
_entity_poly.type
_entity_poly.pdbx_seq_one_letter_code
_entity_poly.pdbx_strand_id
1 'polypeptide(L)'
;FDLNGEELSAYRQVVKEVRKELIIKEEANRENASAPIEDKICRNKFSPHRLITYWQYQNSLCQKVINYSKRQGWEEPFGELAELFCEKINLSHQLNIEPKPQLICPIPASQQTLKERGFNQAETFAKVIANSSGINYRDILMKTYNNKPQKLLDKEGRRQNVKNLFSLSPTLSSIPDTVLLIDDIITTGATFNSASKCLIINGVKNVICLSFAS
;
A
#
# COMPACT_ATOMS: atom_id res chain seq x y z
N PHE A 1 -8.22 -2.21 22.41
CA PHE A 1 -9.05 -3.42 22.46
C PHE A 1 -8.13 -4.55 22.90
N ASP A 2 -8.31 -5.04 24.13
CA ASP A 2 -7.56 -6.20 24.60
C ASP A 2 -8.21 -7.46 24.02
N LEU A 3 -7.44 -8.22 23.24
CA LEU A 3 -7.84 -9.55 22.78
C LEU A 3 -8.07 -10.46 23.98
N ASN A 4 -9.15 -11.24 23.99
CA ASN A 4 -9.24 -12.32 24.93
C ASN A 4 -8.21 -13.42 24.59
N GLY A 5 -7.88 -14.28 25.57
CA GLY A 5 -6.81 -15.27 25.41
C GLY A 5 -7.02 -16.25 24.23
N GLU A 6 -8.28 -16.56 23.85
CA GLU A 6 -8.61 -17.44 22.73
C GLU A 6 -8.37 -16.74 21.38
N GLU A 7 -8.78 -15.49 21.26
CA GLU A 7 -8.60 -14.68 20.06
C GLU A 7 -7.11 -14.44 19.78
N LEU A 8 -6.33 -14.14 20.82
CA LEU A 8 -4.87 -13.97 20.72
C LEU A 8 -4.19 -15.29 20.32
N SER A 9 -4.66 -16.44 20.83
CA SER A 9 -4.15 -17.76 20.46
C SER A 9 -4.45 -18.09 19.00
N ALA A 10 -5.68 -17.87 18.54
CA ALA A 10 -6.09 -18.08 17.16
C ALA A 10 -5.28 -17.18 16.20
N TYR A 11 -5.09 -15.93 16.56
CA TYR A 11 -4.27 -14.99 15.82
C TYR A 11 -2.82 -15.48 15.68
N ARG A 12 -2.15 -15.81 16.79
CA ARG A 12 -0.78 -16.32 16.77
C ARG A 12 -0.63 -17.59 15.92
N GLN A 13 -1.65 -18.42 15.90
CA GLN A 13 -1.68 -19.62 15.06
C GLN A 13 -1.72 -19.24 13.57
N VAL A 14 -2.57 -18.28 13.17
CA VAL A 14 -2.66 -17.81 11.78
C VAL A 14 -1.35 -17.18 11.32
N VAL A 15 -0.71 -16.35 12.15
CA VAL A 15 0.61 -15.76 11.83
C VAL A 15 1.67 -16.85 11.65
N LYS A 16 1.70 -17.89 12.51
CA LYS A 16 2.61 -19.03 12.34
C LYS A 16 2.37 -19.78 11.02
N GLU A 17 1.11 -19.94 10.61
CA GLU A 17 0.76 -20.60 9.35
C GLU A 17 1.19 -19.76 8.16
N VAL A 18 1.00 -18.42 8.19
CA VAL A 18 1.49 -17.50 7.17
C VAL A 18 3.02 -17.58 7.06
N ARG A 19 3.74 -17.57 8.19
CA ARG A 19 5.21 -17.73 8.19
C ARG A 19 5.63 -19.06 7.55
N LYS A 20 4.97 -20.16 7.87
CA LYS A 20 5.26 -21.48 7.27
C LYS A 20 4.98 -21.48 5.76
N GLU A 21 3.85 -20.93 5.32
CA GLU A 21 3.52 -20.85 3.89
C GLU A 21 4.53 -20.04 3.12
N LEU A 22 5.02 -18.94 3.70
CA LEU A 22 6.06 -18.10 3.12
C LEU A 22 7.39 -18.86 3.01
N ILE A 23 7.78 -19.62 4.03
CA ILE A 23 9.01 -20.44 4.03
C ILE A 23 8.92 -21.54 2.96
N ILE A 24 7.81 -22.27 2.90
CA ILE A 24 7.59 -23.34 1.91
C ILE A 24 7.65 -22.80 0.48
N LYS A 25 7.02 -21.64 0.23
CA LYS A 25 7.09 -21.00 -1.09
C LYS A 25 8.50 -20.52 -1.45
N GLU A 26 9.30 -20.10 -0.47
CA GLU A 26 10.71 -19.76 -0.72
C GLU A 26 11.56 -20.98 -1.08
N GLU A 27 11.37 -22.09 -0.38
CA GLU A 27 12.11 -23.32 -0.69
C GLU A 27 11.75 -23.83 -2.10
N ALA A 28 10.46 -23.79 -2.46
CA ALA A 28 10.01 -24.12 -3.81
C ALA A 28 10.52 -23.13 -4.89
N ASN A 29 10.71 -21.86 -4.55
CA ASN A 29 11.20 -20.84 -5.46
C ASN A 29 12.75 -20.76 -5.52
N ARG A 30 13.48 -21.31 -4.54
CA ARG A 30 14.96 -21.42 -4.63
C ARG A 30 15.40 -22.35 -5.73
N GLU A 31 14.59 -23.33 -6.09
CA GLU A 31 14.83 -24.20 -7.25
C GLU A 31 14.47 -23.51 -8.59
N ASN A 32 13.63 -22.47 -8.58
CA ASN A 32 13.22 -21.68 -9.74
C ASN A 32 13.42 -20.17 -9.46
N ALA A 33 14.62 -19.72 -9.54
CA ALA A 33 15.22 -18.40 -9.25
C ALA A 33 14.40 -17.11 -9.57
N SER A 34 13.12 -17.03 -9.29
CA SER A 34 12.36 -15.77 -9.35
C SER A 34 11.14 -15.80 -8.43
N ALA A 35 11.21 -15.12 -7.29
CA ALA A 35 9.99 -14.73 -6.57
C ALA A 35 9.10 -13.91 -7.51
N PRO A 36 7.78 -14.12 -7.54
CA PRO A 36 6.90 -13.36 -8.40
C PRO A 36 6.67 -11.96 -7.81
N ILE A 37 7.66 -11.10 -7.92
CA ILE A 37 7.43 -9.67 -7.85
C ILE A 37 6.91 -9.29 -9.23
N GLU A 38 5.62 -9.05 -9.36
CA GLU A 38 5.12 -8.40 -10.57
C GLU A 38 5.62 -6.97 -10.59
N ASP A 39 6.60 -6.73 -11.44
CA ASP A 39 7.19 -5.41 -11.67
C ASP A 39 6.76 -4.93 -13.05
N LYS A 40 5.84 -3.97 -13.07
CA LYS A 40 5.28 -3.40 -14.30
C LYS A 40 5.76 -1.96 -14.48
N ILE A 41 6.51 -1.72 -15.53
CA ILE A 41 6.87 -0.36 -15.95
C ILE A 41 5.68 0.26 -16.71
N CYS A 42 5.12 1.32 -16.16
CA CYS A 42 4.00 2.05 -16.76
C CYS A 42 4.52 3.22 -17.60
N ARG A 43 4.13 3.31 -18.88
CA ARG A 43 4.61 4.33 -19.83
C ARG A 43 3.67 5.54 -20.01
N ASN A 44 2.61 5.64 -19.22
CA ASN A 44 1.66 6.75 -19.33
C ASN A 44 2.14 7.95 -18.49
N LYS A 45 2.10 9.17 -19.04
CA LYS A 45 2.60 10.42 -18.41
C LYS A 45 2.09 10.68 -16.98
N PHE A 46 0.93 10.16 -16.62
CA PHE A 46 0.29 10.36 -15.31
C PHE A 46 0.09 9.07 -14.51
N SER A 47 0.66 7.97 -14.97
CA SER A 47 0.67 6.69 -14.24
C SER A 47 1.93 6.57 -13.41
N PRO A 48 1.96 5.71 -12.37
CA PRO A 48 3.20 5.41 -11.68
C PRO A 48 4.24 4.92 -12.68
N HIS A 49 5.50 5.30 -12.47
CA HIS A 49 6.60 4.86 -13.32
C HIS A 49 6.84 3.35 -13.18
N ARG A 50 6.59 2.81 -12.00
CA ARG A 50 6.78 1.41 -11.66
C ARG A 50 5.72 0.97 -10.67
N LEU A 51 5.19 -0.24 -10.84
CA LEU A 51 4.24 -0.87 -9.94
C LEU A 51 4.81 -2.20 -9.48
N ILE A 52 4.96 -2.37 -8.19
CA ILE A 52 5.53 -3.55 -7.55
C ILE A 52 4.47 -4.20 -6.68
N THR A 53 4.21 -5.49 -6.88
CA THR A 53 3.30 -6.28 -6.02
C THR A 53 4.01 -7.56 -5.60
N TYR A 54 3.83 -7.96 -4.36
CA TYR A 54 4.57 -9.09 -3.80
C TYR A 54 3.78 -10.40 -3.79
N TRP A 55 2.51 -10.38 -3.37
CA TRP A 55 1.68 -11.58 -3.30
C TRP A 55 0.51 -11.55 -4.28
N GLN A 56 0.15 -12.74 -4.74
CA GLN A 56 -1.15 -12.93 -5.38
C GLN A 56 -2.22 -12.96 -4.29
N TYR A 57 -3.19 -12.04 -4.36
CA TYR A 57 -4.23 -11.88 -3.35
C TYR A 57 -5.18 -13.07 -3.27
N GLN A 58 -5.46 -13.72 -4.41
CA GLN A 58 -6.49 -14.76 -4.49
C GLN A 58 -6.06 -16.05 -3.76
N ASN A 59 -6.91 -16.52 -2.83
CA ASN A 59 -6.78 -17.79 -2.08
C ASN A 59 -5.53 -17.94 -1.22
N SER A 60 -4.89 -16.84 -0.80
CA SER A 60 -3.74 -16.89 0.09
C SER A 60 -4.14 -16.77 1.58
N LEU A 61 -3.30 -17.31 2.48
CA LEU A 61 -3.43 -17.04 3.91
C LEU A 61 -3.33 -15.54 4.21
N CYS A 62 -2.51 -14.81 3.45
CA CYS A 62 -2.41 -13.35 3.54
C CYS A 62 -3.76 -12.67 3.33
N GLN A 63 -4.57 -13.14 2.35
CA GLN A 63 -5.94 -12.63 2.15
C GLN A 63 -6.80 -12.81 3.39
N LYS A 64 -6.70 -13.97 4.06
CA LYS A 64 -7.48 -14.24 5.27
C LYS A 64 -7.07 -13.30 6.41
N VAL A 65 -5.76 -13.10 6.62
CA VAL A 65 -5.23 -12.18 7.65
C VAL A 65 -5.66 -10.75 7.35
N ILE A 66 -5.47 -10.26 6.13
CA ILE A 66 -5.86 -8.91 5.72
C ILE A 66 -7.37 -8.70 5.92
N ASN A 67 -8.20 -9.64 5.47
CA ASN A 67 -9.65 -9.53 5.62
C ASN A 67 -10.09 -9.60 7.07
N TYR A 68 -9.45 -10.45 7.88
CA TYR A 68 -9.73 -10.56 9.31
C TYR A 68 -9.36 -9.27 10.04
N SER A 69 -8.14 -8.76 9.85
CA SER A 69 -7.70 -7.48 10.39
C SER A 69 -8.65 -6.33 10.01
N LYS A 70 -9.08 -6.27 8.75
CA LYS A 70 -10.03 -5.26 8.27
C LYS A 70 -11.40 -5.33 8.95
N ARG A 71 -11.89 -6.53 9.26
CA ARG A 71 -13.20 -6.73 9.90
C ARG A 71 -13.19 -6.43 11.38
N GLN A 72 -12.10 -6.76 12.06
CA GLN A 72 -11.96 -6.62 13.50
C GLN A 72 -11.38 -5.27 13.93
N GLY A 73 -10.86 -4.48 12.98
CA GLY A 73 -10.15 -3.23 13.28
C GLY A 73 -8.82 -3.46 14.01
N TRP A 74 -8.15 -4.59 13.74
CA TRP A 74 -6.88 -4.93 14.38
C TRP A 74 -5.71 -4.55 13.49
N GLU A 75 -4.84 -3.71 14.01
CA GLU A 75 -3.66 -3.23 13.30
C GLU A 75 -2.48 -4.19 13.40
N GLU A 76 -2.29 -4.84 14.55
CA GLU A 76 -1.13 -5.68 14.85
C GLU A 76 -0.88 -6.78 13.81
N PRO A 77 -1.89 -7.58 13.36
CA PRO A 77 -1.65 -8.60 12.35
C PRO A 77 -1.14 -8.03 11.04
N PHE A 78 -1.53 -6.81 10.73
CA PHE A 78 -1.10 -6.12 9.52
C PHE A 78 0.35 -5.65 9.64
N GLY A 79 0.74 -5.15 10.82
CA GLY A 79 2.11 -4.80 11.15
C GLY A 79 3.05 -6.00 11.05
N GLU A 80 2.69 -7.15 11.63
CA GLU A 80 3.48 -8.39 11.54
C GLU A 80 3.63 -8.91 10.10
N LEU A 81 2.58 -8.80 9.27
CA LEU A 81 2.68 -9.12 7.84
C LEU A 81 3.63 -8.17 7.11
N ALA A 82 3.62 -6.89 7.46
CA ALA A 82 4.52 -5.91 6.88
C ALA A 82 5.99 -6.17 7.27
N GLU A 83 6.24 -6.57 8.53
CA GLU A 83 7.57 -6.98 8.99
C GLU A 83 8.08 -8.21 8.23
N LEU A 84 7.25 -9.25 8.11
CA LEU A 84 7.56 -10.43 7.31
C LEU A 84 7.87 -10.08 5.85
N PHE A 85 7.12 -9.15 5.27
CA PHE A 85 7.40 -8.64 3.94
C PHE A 85 8.79 -7.99 3.87
N CYS A 86 9.15 -7.13 4.83
CA CYS A 86 10.44 -6.46 4.87
C CYS A 86 11.59 -7.46 5.07
N GLU A 87 11.43 -8.45 5.96
CA GLU A 87 12.41 -9.52 6.18
C GLU A 87 12.70 -10.29 4.88
N LYS A 88 11.64 -10.55 4.08
CA LYS A 88 11.75 -11.35 2.86
C LYS A 88 12.30 -10.58 1.67
N ILE A 89 11.95 -9.31 1.54
CA ILE A 89 12.36 -8.52 0.36
C ILE A 89 13.76 -7.93 0.53
N ASN A 90 14.35 -7.89 1.71
CA ASN A 90 15.59 -7.14 1.92
C ASN A 90 15.64 -5.89 1.00
N LEU A 91 14.79 -4.90 1.32
CA LEU A 91 14.44 -3.75 0.48
C LEU A 91 15.65 -3.00 -0.11
N SER A 92 16.82 -3.14 0.52
CA SER A 92 18.07 -2.52 0.07
C SER A 92 18.79 -3.28 -1.06
N HIS A 93 18.54 -4.58 -1.21
CA HIS A 93 19.30 -5.43 -2.15
C HIS A 93 18.46 -6.10 -3.25
N GLN A 94 17.22 -6.50 -2.98
CA GLN A 94 16.39 -7.21 -3.96
C GLN A 94 15.46 -6.30 -4.77
N LEU A 95 14.96 -5.21 -4.18
CA LEU A 95 14.29 -4.16 -4.91
C LEU A 95 15.34 -3.12 -5.32
N ASN A 96 16.04 -3.38 -6.41
CA ASN A 96 16.83 -2.33 -7.06
C ASN A 96 15.87 -1.25 -7.60
N ILE A 97 15.28 -0.46 -6.66
CA ILE A 97 14.31 0.59 -6.98
C ILE A 97 15.10 1.80 -7.47
N GLU A 98 15.15 1.96 -8.78
CA GLU A 98 15.69 3.15 -9.40
C GLU A 98 14.59 3.94 -10.12
N PRO A 99 14.58 5.27 -10.00
CA PRO A 99 15.42 6.09 -9.12
C PRO A 99 15.05 5.88 -7.63
N LYS A 100 16.04 6.01 -6.73
CA LYS A 100 15.85 5.77 -5.28
C LYS A 100 14.76 6.68 -4.70
N PRO A 101 13.74 6.12 -4.01
CA PRO A 101 12.74 6.91 -3.33
C PRO A 101 13.35 7.80 -2.24
N GLN A 102 12.94 9.06 -2.22
CA GLN A 102 13.31 10.02 -1.17
C GLN A 102 12.27 10.05 -0.04
N LEU A 103 11.05 9.59 -0.35
CA LEU A 103 9.93 9.65 0.55
C LEU A 103 9.02 8.43 0.35
N ILE A 104 8.55 7.89 1.46
CA ILE A 104 7.46 6.90 1.51
C ILE A 104 6.18 7.61 1.91
N CYS A 105 5.13 7.42 1.11
CA CYS A 105 3.81 7.99 1.33
C CYS A 105 2.73 6.90 1.24
N PRO A 106 1.89 6.71 2.26
CA PRO A 106 0.76 5.80 2.17
C PRO A 106 -0.37 6.42 1.34
N ILE A 107 -1.17 5.58 0.70
CA ILE A 107 -2.48 5.97 0.19
C ILE A 107 -3.40 6.28 1.38
N PRO A 108 -3.98 7.49 1.48
CA PRO A 108 -4.84 7.84 2.59
C PRO A 108 -6.15 7.05 2.58
N ALA A 109 -6.52 6.50 3.73
CA ALA A 109 -7.83 5.87 3.92
C ALA A 109 -8.96 6.89 3.85
N SER A 110 -10.19 6.43 3.59
CA SER A 110 -11.37 7.28 3.70
C SER A 110 -11.73 7.51 5.18
N GLN A 111 -12.40 8.63 5.48
CA GLN A 111 -12.92 8.86 6.84
C GLN A 111 -13.86 7.75 7.28
N GLN A 112 -14.65 7.20 6.36
CA GLN A 112 -15.50 6.06 6.65
C GLN A 112 -14.66 4.84 7.02
N THR A 113 -13.60 4.53 6.26
CA THR A 113 -12.67 3.43 6.57
C THR A 113 -12.03 3.61 7.95
N LEU A 114 -11.58 4.82 8.28
CA LEU A 114 -10.98 5.12 9.59
C LEU A 114 -11.99 4.98 10.72
N LYS A 115 -13.27 5.38 10.51
CA LYS A 115 -14.33 5.17 11.51
C LYS A 115 -14.67 3.69 11.71
N GLU A 116 -14.67 2.90 10.63
CA GLU A 116 -15.02 1.48 10.66
C GLU A 116 -13.90 0.59 11.20
N ARG A 117 -12.63 0.93 10.90
CA ARG A 117 -11.47 0.07 11.18
C ARG A 117 -10.52 0.62 12.22
N GLY A 118 -10.57 1.92 12.51
CA GLY A 118 -9.69 2.59 13.47
C GLY A 118 -8.32 2.97 12.93
N PHE A 119 -7.86 2.39 11.83
CA PHE A 119 -6.52 2.60 11.27
C PHE A 119 -6.48 2.55 9.73
N ASN A 120 -5.36 3.00 9.16
CA ASN A 120 -5.05 2.93 7.73
C ASN A 120 -4.01 1.83 7.47
N GLN A 121 -4.39 0.77 6.79
CA GLN A 121 -3.52 -0.37 6.48
C GLN A 121 -2.28 0.05 5.68
N ALA A 122 -2.47 0.93 4.69
CA ALA A 122 -1.38 1.45 3.88
C ALA A 122 -0.37 2.25 4.73
N GLU A 123 -0.85 2.96 5.75
CA GLU A 123 -0.02 3.72 6.69
C GLU A 123 0.82 2.79 7.57
N THR A 124 0.21 1.76 8.15
CA THR A 124 0.92 0.76 8.95
C THR A 124 2.03 0.11 8.12
N PHE A 125 1.71 -0.30 6.89
CA PHE A 125 2.68 -0.90 5.98
C PHE A 125 3.80 0.09 5.60
N ALA A 126 3.45 1.34 5.27
CA ALA A 126 4.43 2.38 4.93
C ALA A 126 5.40 2.69 6.08
N LYS A 127 4.92 2.74 7.34
CA LYS A 127 5.77 2.97 8.52
C LYS A 127 6.75 1.83 8.74
N VAL A 128 6.32 0.58 8.60
CA VAL A 128 7.20 -0.59 8.74
C VAL A 128 8.28 -0.57 7.66
N ILE A 129 7.91 -0.30 6.39
CA ILE A 129 8.88 -0.18 5.30
C ILE A 129 9.86 0.97 5.54
N ALA A 130 9.39 2.12 5.99
CA ALA A 130 10.24 3.28 6.29
C ALA A 130 11.28 2.95 7.36
N ASN A 131 10.85 2.31 8.44
CA ASN A 131 11.74 1.88 9.53
C ASN A 131 12.80 0.87 9.04
N SER A 132 12.41 -0.08 8.19
CA SER A 132 13.31 -1.12 7.67
C SER A 132 14.28 -0.59 6.60
N SER A 133 13.87 0.39 5.80
CA SER A 133 14.67 0.92 4.68
C SER A 133 15.46 2.18 5.01
N GLY A 134 15.13 2.87 6.11
CA GLY A 134 15.68 4.19 6.45
C GLY A 134 15.18 5.33 5.56
N ILE A 135 14.19 5.11 4.69
CA ILE A 135 13.58 6.15 3.85
C ILE A 135 12.57 6.94 4.67
N ASN A 136 12.56 8.28 4.52
CA ASN A 136 11.65 9.14 5.26
C ASN A 136 10.18 8.81 4.96
N TYR A 137 9.36 8.71 6.02
CA TYR A 137 7.91 8.58 5.96
C TYR A 137 7.23 9.95 6.11
N ARG A 138 6.23 10.26 5.28
CA ARG A 138 5.32 11.41 5.46
C ARG A 138 3.99 11.19 4.75
N ASP A 139 2.90 11.64 5.40
CA ASP A 139 1.57 11.75 4.80
C ASP A 139 1.48 13.04 3.98
N ILE A 140 1.83 12.94 2.70
CA ILE A 140 1.79 14.09 1.79
C ILE A 140 0.53 14.13 0.91
N LEU A 141 -0.29 13.08 0.96
CA LEU A 141 -1.57 12.99 0.24
C LEU A 141 -2.75 13.10 1.19
N MET A 142 -3.76 13.83 0.77
CA MET A 142 -5.06 13.91 1.44
C MET A 142 -6.15 13.44 0.47
N LYS A 143 -7.12 12.67 0.97
CA LYS A 143 -8.30 12.30 0.20
C LYS A 143 -9.28 13.47 0.15
N THR A 144 -9.61 13.91 -1.06
CA THR A 144 -10.59 14.99 -1.24
C THR A 144 -12.00 14.43 -1.10
N TYR A 145 -12.78 15.03 -0.21
CA TYR A 145 -14.20 14.73 -0.08
C TYR A 145 -15.00 15.69 -0.94
N ASN A 146 -15.48 15.21 -2.08
CA ASN A 146 -16.49 15.97 -2.80
C ASN A 146 -17.84 15.81 -2.10
N ASN A 147 -18.21 16.77 -1.27
CA ASN A 147 -19.51 16.84 -0.59
C ASN A 147 -20.71 17.07 -1.52
N LYS A 148 -20.51 17.07 -2.85
CA LYS A 148 -21.61 17.18 -3.80
C LYS A 148 -22.21 15.81 -4.09
N PRO A 149 -23.48 15.57 -3.81
CA PRO A 149 -24.16 14.34 -4.17
C PRO A 149 -23.97 14.05 -5.66
N GLN A 150 -23.52 12.86 -6.02
CA GLN A 150 -23.28 12.44 -7.41
C GLN A 150 -24.51 12.61 -8.32
N LYS A 151 -25.72 12.73 -7.74
CA LYS A 151 -26.98 12.93 -8.44
C LYS A 151 -27.14 14.30 -9.08
N LEU A 152 -26.37 15.31 -8.68
CA LEU A 152 -26.48 16.70 -9.14
C LEU A 152 -25.39 17.11 -10.16
N LEU A 153 -24.52 16.18 -10.56
CA LEU A 153 -23.46 16.45 -11.51
C LEU A 153 -23.83 15.96 -12.90
N ASP A 154 -23.65 16.82 -13.90
CA ASP A 154 -23.71 16.46 -15.31
C ASP A 154 -22.56 15.50 -15.71
N LYS A 155 -22.56 15.02 -16.95
CA LYS A 155 -21.51 14.11 -17.46
C LYS A 155 -20.08 14.66 -17.35
N GLU A 156 -19.94 15.99 -17.50
CA GLU A 156 -18.66 16.70 -17.43
C GLU A 156 -18.20 16.85 -15.96
N GLY A 157 -19.09 17.22 -15.07
CA GLY A 157 -18.85 17.30 -13.62
C GLY A 157 -18.53 15.94 -12.99
N ARG A 158 -19.13 14.84 -13.49
CA ARG A 158 -18.76 13.48 -13.06
C ARG A 158 -17.35 13.10 -13.50
N ARG A 159 -16.95 13.46 -14.74
CA ARG A 159 -15.58 13.23 -15.24
C ARG A 159 -14.54 14.06 -14.50
N GLN A 160 -14.86 15.28 -14.09
CA GLN A 160 -13.98 16.16 -13.30
C GLN A 160 -13.93 15.72 -11.83
N ASN A 161 -15.03 15.24 -11.25
CA ASN A 161 -15.07 14.73 -9.87
C ASN A 161 -14.28 13.44 -9.66
N VAL A 162 -14.24 12.54 -10.65
CA VAL A 162 -13.37 11.36 -10.62
C VAL A 162 -11.88 11.72 -10.77
N LYS A 163 -11.58 12.94 -11.28
CA LYS A 163 -10.19 13.35 -11.59
C LYS A 163 -9.39 13.83 -10.38
N ASN A 164 -10.02 14.21 -9.25
CA ASN A 164 -9.31 14.78 -8.10
C ASN A 164 -9.68 14.08 -6.80
N LEU A 165 -9.37 12.77 -6.72
CA LEU A 165 -9.57 11.99 -5.49
C LEU A 165 -8.57 12.36 -4.39
N PHE A 166 -7.45 12.99 -4.75
CA PHE A 166 -6.36 13.33 -3.85
C PHE A 166 -5.91 14.77 -4.07
N SER A 167 -5.41 15.41 -3.00
CA SER A 167 -4.69 16.68 -2.98
C SER A 167 -3.42 16.52 -2.16
N LEU A 168 -2.44 17.41 -2.38
CA LEU A 168 -1.26 17.46 -1.50
C LEU A 168 -1.59 18.11 -0.16
N SER A 169 -0.90 17.63 0.87
CA SER A 169 -0.91 18.27 2.19
C SER A 169 -0.30 19.67 2.09
N PRO A 170 -0.94 20.71 2.65
CA PRO A 170 -0.41 22.07 2.67
C PRO A 170 0.87 22.21 3.51
N THR A 171 1.18 21.22 4.36
CA THR A 171 2.36 21.22 5.23
C THR A 171 3.64 20.77 4.55
N LEU A 172 3.58 20.46 3.24
CA LEU A 172 4.74 20.01 2.48
C LEU A 172 5.64 21.21 2.15
N SER A 173 6.81 21.27 2.76
CA SER A 173 7.77 22.37 2.58
C SER A 173 8.60 22.27 1.29
N SER A 174 8.75 21.07 0.74
CA SER A 174 9.48 20.80 -0.50
C SER A 174 8.91 19.57 -1.19
N ILE A 175 8.89 19.59 -2.53
CA ILE A 175 8.42 18.45 -3.33
C ILE A 175 9.58 17.48 -3.54
N PRO A 176 9.46 16.20 -3.14
CA PRO A 176 10.48 15.20 -3.43
C PRO A 176 10.49 14.81 -4.91
N ASP A 177 11.66 14.50 -5.46
CA ASP A 177 11.79 14.06 -6.85
C ASP A 177 11.16 12.67 -7.06
N THR A 178 11.35 11.76 -6.10
CA THR A 178 10.88 10.37 -6.18
C THR A 178 10.11 9.97 -4.93
N VAL A 179 8.88 9.51 -5.11
CA VAL A 179 7.98 9.05 -4.04
C VAL A 179 7.66 7.57 -4.22
N LEU A 180 7.77 6.81 -3.12
CA LEU A 180 7.25 5.45 -3.01
C LEU A 180 5.85 5.51 -2.39
N LEU A 181 4.82 5.27 -3.20
CA LEU A 181 3.43 5.15 -2.76
C LEU A 181 3.16 3.73 -2.26
N ILE A 182 2.53 3.64 -1.10
CA ILE A 182 2.18 2.35 -0.49
C ILE A 182 0.67 2.20 -0.41
N ASP A 183 0.19 1.00 -0.78
CA ASP A 183 -1.20 0.57 -0.52
C ASP A 183 -1.19 -0.89 -0.05
N ASP A 184 -2.29 -1.34 0.56
CA ASP A 184 -2.40 -2.73 1.03
C ASP A 184 -2.66 -3.71 -0.12
N ILE A 185 -3.63 -3.42 -0.98
CA ILE A 185 -4.05 -4.28 -2.08
C ILE A 185 -4.30 -3.46 -3.34
N ILE A 186 -3.74 -3.91 -4.44
CA ILE A 186 -4.11 -3.39 -5.76
C ILE A 186 -5.14 -4.30 -6.43
N THR A 187 -6.20 -3.70 -6.97
CA THR A 187 -7.18 -4.41 -7.81
C THR A 187 -7.12 -3.90 -9.25
N THR A 188 -7.69 -2.75 -9.53
CA THR A 188 -7.67 -2.12 -10.86
C THR A 188 -6.54 -1.12 -11.06
N GLY A 189 -5.81 -0.77 -10.00
CA GLY A 189 -4.80 0.28 -10.01
C GLY A 189 -5.34 1.71 -10.08
N ALA A 190 -6.66 1.89 -10.06
CA ALA A 190 -7.29 3.21 -10.19
C ALA A 190 -6.86 4.18 -9.06
N THR A 191 -6.73 3.67 -7.84
CA THR A 191 -6.27 4.43 -6.67
C THR A 191 -4.84 4.94 -6.87
N PHE A 192 -3.90 4.04 -7.23
CA PHE A 192 -2.52 4.40 -7.52
C PHE A 192 -2.40 5.38 -8.68
N ASN A 193 -3.16 5.16 -9.76
CA ASN A 193 -3.16 6.08 -10.91
C ASN A 193 -3.65 7.48 -10.51
N SER A 194 -4.68 7.58 -9.68
CA SER A 194 -5.21 8.87 -9.22
C SER A 194 -4.23 9.60 -8.28
N ALA A 195 -3.62 8.87 -7.34
CA ALA A 195 -2.63 9.39 -6.42
C ALA A 195 -1.34 9.82 -7.14
N SER A 196 -0.83 8.98 -8.05
CA SER A 196 0.34 9.30 -8.87
C SER A 196 0.10 10.53 -9.72
N LYS A 197 -1.07 10.65 -10.33
CA LYS A 197 -1.44 11.85 -11.08
C LYS A 197 -1.41 13.10 -10.22
N CYS A 198 -1.94 13.04 -9.00
CA CYS A 198 -1.88 14.16 -8.06
C CYS A 198 -0.43 14.56 -7.77
N LEU A 199 0.44 13.61 -7.45
CA LEU A 199 1.85 13.86 -7.16
C LEU A 199 2.60 14.46 -8.37
N ILE A 200 2.45 13.88 -9.55
CA ILE A 200 3.14 14.32 -10.77
C ILE A 200 2.72 15.73 -11.19
N ILE A 201 1.44 16.06 -11.14
CA ILE A 201 0.93 17.40 -11.45
C ILE A 201 1.53 18.45 -10.49
N ASN A 202 1.81 18.06 -9.25
CA ASN A 202 2.40 18.93 -8.25
C ASN A 202 3.94 18.88 -8.20
N GLY A 203 4.60 18.29 -9.20
CA GLY A 203 6.04 18.43 -9.41
C GLY A 203 6.88 17.21 -9.00
N VAL A 204 6.30 16.13 -8.50
CA VAL A 204 7.01 14.85 -8.28
C VAL A 204 7.42 14.29 -9.64
N LYS A 205 8.71 13.98 -9.83
CA LYS A 205 9.23 13.47 -11.10
C LYS A 205 8.94 11.99 -11.30
N ASN A 206 9.12 11.19 -10.24
CA ASN A 206 8.96 9.74 -10.29
C ASN A 206 8.04 9.26 -9.18
N VAL A 207 7.08 8.44 -9.52
CA VAL A 207 6.19 7.76 -8.56
C VAL A 207 6.33 6.26 -8.75
N ILE A 208 6.71 5.59 -7.69
CA ILE A 208 6.80 4.13 -7.63
C ILE A 208 5.71 3.66 -6.70
N CYS A 209 4.95 2.67 -7.11
CA CYS A 209 3.88 2.11 -6.29
C CYS A 209 4.27 0.74 -5.80
N LEU A 210 4.07 0.50 -4.52
CA LEU A 210 4.27 -0.78 -3.87
C LEU A 210 2.98 -1.19 -3.18
N SER A 211 2.50 -2.38 -3.51
CA SER A 211 1.35 -3.00 -2.89
C SER A 211 1.74 -4.33 -2.29
N PHE A 212 1.10 -4.64 -1.16
CA PHE A 212 1.29 -5.92 -0.50
C PHE A 212 0.80 -7.09 -1.36
N ALA A 213 -0.34 -6.91 -2.02
CA ALA A 213 -0.94 -7.94 -2.87
C ALA A 213 -1.67 -7.38 -4.10
N SER A 214 -1.84 -8.20 -5.12
CA SER A 214 -2.59 -7.91 -6.35
C SER A 214 -3.55 -9.04 -6.72
#